data_abdc6c7fa7048a457bba70d08310f75f
#
_entry.id   abdc6c7fa7048a457bba70d08310f75f
#
_cell.length_a   1.000
_cell.length_b   1.000
_cell.length_c   1.000
_cell.angle_alpha   90.00
_cell.angle_beta   90.00
_cell.angle_gamma   90.00
#
_symmetry.space_group_name_H-M   'P 1'
#
loop_
_entity.id
_entity.type
_entity.pdbx_description
1 polymer ?
#
loop_
_entity_poly.entity_id
_entity_poly.type
_entity_poly.pdbx_seq_one_letter_code
_entity_poly.pdbx_strand_id
1 'polypeptide(L)'
;MSDRRLVTFRSFRHSQYVGASEIASNTGRSIQNVATALKELDARGLVSQLEPGRRTWKKFALTSVGRSTLDLVERELSAGMFERMADELSFRYVRDAYRLIVSDPIVVTKGMGLYEVVDRVLGDPRTRSAYVVDDHRKLIGMIGLTQMLKAIQGSLSLFDRGRQQPRIKRAPLPFSVEDYMVKPVTVTEDDKLLNALEKMIKHGLEDLPVVDENSVLIGELNGFEILLLGSEVMKRQRRG
;
A
#
# COMPACT_ATOMS: atom_id res chain seq x y z
N MET A 1 26.04 13.63 -6.61
CA MET A 1 25.68 15.02 -6.23
C MET A 1 25.84 15.14 -4.72
N SER A 2 26.28 16.29 -4.14
CA SER A 2 26.37 16.41 -2.68
C SER A 2 24.96 16.49 -2.07
N ASP A 3 24.80 16.07 -0.81
CA ASP A 3 23.53 16.10 -0.09
C ASP A 3 22.85 17.49 -0.11
N ARG A 4 23.63 18.57 0.09
CA ARG A 4 23.14 19.95 -0.01
C ARG A 4 22.48 20.25 -1.36
N ARG A 5 23.12 19.85 -2.48
CA ARG A 5 22.59 20.07 -3.85
C ARG A 5 21.39 19.20 -4.11
N LEU A 6 21.43 17.95 -3.66
CA LEU A 6 20.33 17.00 -3.85
C LEU A 6 19.04 17.50 -3.21
N VAL A 7 19.11 17.90 -1.92
CA VAL A 7 17.94 18.41 -1.19
C VAL A 7 17.39 19.69 -1.85
N THR A 8 18.27 20.63 -2.24
CA THR A 8 17.86 21.85 -2.95
C THR A 8 17.24 21.54 -4.31
N PHE A 9 17.81 20.61 -5.06
CA PHE A 9 17.30 20.21 -6.38
C PHE A 9 15.94 19.52 -6.30
N ARG A 10 15.74 18.66 -5.30
CA ARG A 10 14.46 18.00 -5.04
C ARG A 10 13.33 18.92 -4.64
N SER A 11 13.62 20.12 -4.13
CA SER A 11 12.59 21.12 -3.80
C SER A 11 11.81 21.63 -5.02
N PHE A 12 12.32 21.39 -6.23
CA PHE A 12 11.61 21.69 -7.48
C PHE A 12 10.56 20.64 -7.89
N ARG A 13 10.45 19.52 -7.16
CA ARG A 13 9.55 18.41 -7.51
C ARG A 13 8.08 18.84 -7.62
N HIS A 14 7.65 19.73 -6.73
CA HIS A 14 6.25 20.13 -6.59
C HIS A 14 6.00 21.61 -6.91
N SER A 15 7.01 22.32 -7.41
CA SER A 15 6.92 23.75 -7.69
C SER A 15 7.56 24.09 -9.03
N GLN A 16 6.88 24.87 -9.84
CA GLN A 16 7.43 25.35 -11.10
C GLN A 16 8.65 26.26 -10.91
N TYR A 17 8.64 27.05 -9.83
CA TYR A 17 9.71 27.94 -9.47
C TYR A 17 9.78 28.09 -7.95
N VAL A 18 11.00 28.19 -7.40
CA VAL A 18 11.25 28.33 -5.98
C VAL A 18 12.36 29.36 -5.70
N GLY A 19 12.29 29.97 -4.54
CA GLY A 19 13.31 30.90 -4.02
C GLY A 19 14.14 30.27 -2.91
N ALA A 20 15.34 30.83 -2.65
CA ALA A 20 16.25 30.32 -1.62
C ALA A 20 15.61 30.32 -0.22
N SER A 21 14.85 31.34 0.13
CA SER A 21 14.18 31.45 1.44
C SER A 21 13.10 30.39 1.62
N GLU A 22 12.34 30.10 0.56
CA GLU A 22 11.29 29.09 0.55
C GLU A 22 11.87 27.67 0.74
N ILE A 23 12.93 27.36 -0.02
CA ILE A 23 13.64 26.08 0.13
C ILE A 23 14.24 25.96 1.54
N ALA A 24 14.85 27.02 2.05
CA ALA A 24 15.45 27.04 3.38
C ALA A 24 14.40 26.74 4.47
N SER A 25 13.24 27.39 4.40
CA SER A 25 12.10 27.16 5.30
C SER A 25 11.60 25.71 5.26
N ASN A 26 11.42 25.16 4.04
CA ASN A 26 10.86 23.81 3.85
C ASN A 26 11.84 22.69 4.21
N THR A 27 13.15 22.95 4.15
CA THR A 27 14.19 21.93 4.36
C THR A 27 14.94 22.05 5.68
N GLY A 28 14.68 23.10 6.47
CA GLY A 28 15.40 23.40 7.72
C GLY A 28 16.87 23.80 7.50
N ARG A 29 17.26 24.16 6.27
CA ARG A 29 18.64 24.55 5.92
C ARG A 29 18.83 26.06 5.95
N SER A 30 20.06 26.50 6.15
CA SER A 30 20.35 27.93 6.07
C SER A 30 20.19 28.49 4.66
N ILE A 31 19.68 29.71 4.53
CA ILE A 31 19.48 30.39 3.23
C ILE A 31 20.80 30.46 2.44
N GLN A 32 21.93 30.65 3.11
CA GLN A 32 23.26 30.71 2.48
C GLN A 32 23.62 29.37 1.81
N ASN A 33 23.38 28.26 2.50
CA ASN A 33 23.62 26.91 1.96
C ASN A 33 22.75 26.64 0.73
N VAL A 34 21.48 27.01 0.79
CA VAL A 34 20.55 26.86 -0.34
C VAL A 34 20.94 27.77 -1.50
N ALA A 35 21.27 29.03 -1.24
CA ALA A 35 21.70 29.97 -2.28
C ALA A 35 22.97 29.50 -2.99
N THR A 36 23.93 28.93 -2.26
CA THR A 36 25.14 28.35 -2.83
C THR A 36 24.78 27.13 -3.71
N ALA A 37 23.91 26.25 -3.22
CA ALA A 37 23.45 25.08 -4.00
C ALA A 37 22.71 25.49 -5.30
N LEU A 38 21.86 26.53 -5.24
CA LEU A 38 21.16 27.05 -6.42
C LEU A 38 22.14 27.61 -7.46
N LYS A 39 23.18 28.36 -7.05
CA LYS A 39 24.25 28.84 -7.95
C LYS A 39 24.99 27.66 -8.61
N GLU A 40 25.31 26.61 -7.84
CA GLU A 40 26.00 25.43 -8.38
C GLU A 40 25.10 24.63 -9.33
N LEU A 41 23.78 24.58 -9.12
CA LEU A 41 22.81 23.94 -10.01
C LEU A 41 22.61 24.77 -11.30
N ASP A 42 22.56 26.09 -11.17
CA ASP A 42 22.47 27.03 -12.30
C ASP A 42 23.72 26.94 -13.19
N ALA A 43 24.92 26.94 -12.60
CA ALA A 43 26.18 26.75 -13.32
C ALA A 43 26.26 25.42 -14.06
N ARG A 44 25.48 24.41 -13.68
CA ARG A 44 25.36 23.11 -14.35
C ARG A 44 24.22 23.03 -15.33
N GLY A 45 23.48 24.11 -15.53
CA GLY A 45 22.35 24.17 -16.43
C GLY A 45 21.13 23.35 -15.97
N LEU A 46 21.06 22.97 -14.69
CA LEU A 46 19.94 22.18 -14.15
C LEU A 46 18.77 23.07 -13.72
N VAL A 47 19.07 24.27 -13.25
CA VAL A 47 18.08 25.32 -12.97
C VAL A 47 18.48 26.59 -13.71
N SER A 48 17.55 27.52 -13.87
CA SER A 48 17.83 28.85 -14.40
C SER A 48 17.13 29.91 -13.55
N GLN A 49 17.80 31.04 -13.32
CA GLN A 49 17.20 32.18 -12.68
C GLN A 49 16.18 32.83 -13.61
N LEU A 50 14.92 33.03 -13.16
CA LEU A 50 13.85 33.60 -13.97
C LEU A 50 14.08 35.06 -14.38
N GLU A 51 14.70 35.85 -13.46
CA GLU A 51 14.99 37.26 -13.67
C GLU A 51 16.47 37.54 -13.38
N PRO A 52 17.39 37.36 -14.37
CA PRO A 52 18.84 37.44 -14.12
C PRO A 52 19.32 38.78 -13.54
N GLY A 53 18.62 39.87 -13.83
CA GLY A 53 18.97 41.22 -13.31
C GLY A 53 18.52 41.55 -11.88
N ARG A 54 17.70 40.72 -11.29
CA ARG A 54 17.12 40.97 -9.96
C ARG A 54 18.13 40.68 -8.85
N ARG A 55 18.36 41.65 -7.98
CA ARG A 55 19.33 41.52 -6.86
C ARG A 55 18.75 40.77 -5.65
N THR A 56 17.44 40.91 -5.40
CA THR A 56 16.73 40.34 -4.24
C THR A 56 15.59 39.41 -4.71
N TRP A 57 15.15 38.50 -3.85
CA TRP A 57 14.01 37.60 -4.11
C TRP A 57 14.12 36.77 -5.42
N LYS A 58 15.35 36.28 -5.69
CA LYS A 58 15.62 35.48 -6.88
C LYS A 58 14.81 34.20 -6.87
N LYS A 59 14.07 33.96 -7.96
CA LYS A 59 13.39 32.71 -8.22
C LYS A 59 14.11 31.93 -9.31
N PHE A 60 14.10 30.61 -9.15
CA PHE A 60 14.71 29.65 -10.06
C PHE A 60 13.65 28.69 -10.56
N ALA A 61 13.80 28.22 -11.78
CA ALA A 61 13.00 27.17 -12.41
C ALA A 61 13.91 26.05 -12.93
N LEU A 62 13.38 24.84 -13.04
CA LEU A 62 14.08 23.77 -13.74
C LEU A 62 14.22 24.09 -15.23
N THR A 63 15.40 23.84 -15.77
CA THR A 63 15.60 23.74 -17.22
C THR A 63 14.99 22.41 -17.72
N SER A 64 14.91 22.21 -19.06
CA SER A 64 14.53 20.91 -19.63
C SER A 64 15.48 19.79 -19.19
N VAL A 65 16.78 20.06 -19.19
CA VAL A 65 17.82 19.13 -18.70
C VAL A 65 17.65 18.89 -17.20
N GLY A 66 17.38 19.95 -16.44
CA GLY A 66 17.11 19.81 -15.00
C GLY A 66 15.91 18.94 -14.69
N ARG A 67 14.83 19.06 -15.45
CA ARG A 67 13.63 18.22 -15.27
C ARG A 67 13.94 16.75 -15.53
N SER A 68 14.53 16.42 -16.68
CA SER A 68 14.92 15.04 -17.00
C SER A 68 15.91 14.47 -15.98
N THR A 69 16.86 15.29 -15.51
CA THR A 69 17.82 14.87 -14.48
C THR A 69 17.14 14.63 -13.12
N LEU A 70 16.17 15.49 -12.74
CA LEU A 70 15.42 15.29 -11.49
C LEU A 70 14.60 14.00 -11.54
N ASP A 71 13.91 13.73 -12.64
CA ASP A 71 13.15 12.50 -12.84
C ASP A 71 14.03 11.26 -12.73
N LEU A 72 15.24 11.28 -13.30
CA LEU A 72 16.20 10.19 -13.20
C LEU A 72 16.66 9.99 -11.75
N VAL A 73 17.03 11.07 -11.06
CA VAL A 73 17.46 11.04 -9.65
C VAL A 73 16.35 10.50 -8.75
N GLU A 74 15.09 10.90 -8.97
CA GLU A 74 13.96 10.40 -8.18
C GLU A 74 13.70 8.89 -8.43
N ARG A 75 13.86 8.43 -9.67
CA ARG A 75 13.76 6.99 -10.00
C ARG A 75 14.85 6.18 -9.32
N GLU A 76 16.11 6.62 -9.36
CA GLU A 76 17.22 5.94 -8.69
C GLU A 76 17.06 5.90 -7.17
N LEU A 77 16.63 7.02 -6.56
CA LEU A 77 16.37 7.07 -5.13
C LEU A 77 15.22 6.15 -4.72
N SER A 78 14.17 6.11 -5.55
CA SER A 78 13.02 5.22 -5.31
C SER A 78 13.42 3.74 -5.44
N ALA A 79 14.17 3.37 -6.48
CA ALA A 79 14.65 2.01 -6.67
C ALA A 79 15.51 1.55 -5.47
N GLY A 80 16.50 2.33 -5.08
CA GLY A 80 17.33 2.00 -3.92
C GLY A 80 16.59 1.98 -2.59
N MET A 81 15.44 2.66 -2.51
CA MET A 81 14.55 2.57 -1.34
C MET A 81 13.81 1.24 -1.30
N PHE A 82 13.24 0.80 -2.43
CA PHE A 82 12.57 -0.49 -2.50
C PHE A 82 13.53 -1.66 -2.31
N GLU A 83 14.76 -1.58 -2.82
CA GLU A 83 15.80 -2.57 -2.55
C GLU A 83 16.07 -2.72 -1.04
N ARG A 84 16.25 -1.60 -0.33
CA ARG A 84 16.45 -1.62 1.13
C ARG A 84 15.24 -2.12 1.90
N MET A 85 14.01 -1.81 1.43
CA MET A 85 12.80 -2.39 2.02
C MET A 85 12.77 -3.90 1.83
N ALA A 86 13.11 -4.39 0.64
CA ALA A 86 13.18 -5.82 0.36
C ALA A 86 14.23 -6.52 1.23
N ASP A 87 15.42 -5.92 1.38
CA ASP A 87 16.48 -6.42 2.25
C ASP A 87 16.00 -6.53 3.70
N GLU A 88 15.39 -5.49 4.26
CA GLU A 88 14.83 -5.52 5.63
C GLU A 88 13.77 -6.63 5.78
N LEU A 89 12.85 -6.73 4.82
CA LEU A 89 11.79 -7.73 4.84
C LEU A 89 12.33 -9.17 4.69
N SER A 90 13.50 -9.35 4.06
CA SER A 90 14.11 -10.68 3.85
C SER A 90 14.48 -11.39 5.15
N PHE A 91 14.76 -10.64 6.21
CA PHE A 91 15.10 -11.17 7.54
C PHE A 91 13.87 -11.33 8.45
N ARG A 92 12.71 -10.82 8.06
CA ARG A 92 11.50 -10.82 8.87
C ARG A 92 10.64 -12.06 8.64
N TYR A 93 9.85 -12.37 9.66
CA TYR A 93 8.87 -13.44 9.66
C TYR A 93 7.45 -12.87 9.76
N VAL A 94 6.46 -13.67 9.44
CA VAL A 94 5.04 -13.29 9.55
C VAL A 94 4.71 -12.83 10.97
N ARG A 95 5.27 -13.48 12.00
CA ARG A 95 5.09 -13.12 13.42
C ARG A 95 5.49 -11.68 13.75
N ASP A 96 6.38 -11.06 12.96
CA ASP A 96 6.84 -9.69 13.18
C ASP A 96 5.82 -8.65 12.68
N ALA A 97 4.81 -9.07 11.91
CA ALA A 97 3.91 -8.20 11.16
C ALA A 97 2.43 -8.37 11.52
N TYR A 98 1.93 -9.59 11.54
CA TYR A 98 0.50 -9.94 11.41
C TYR A 98 -0.45 -9.44 12.50
N ARG A 99 0.00 -8.67 13.46
CA ARG A 99 -0.83 -8.03 14.50
C ARG A 99 -0.58 -6.54 14.65
N LEU A 100 0.10 -5.95 13.70
CA LEU A 100 0.44 -4.52 13.77
C LEU A 100 -0.78 -3.63 13.49
N ILE A 101 -1.70 -4.08 12.66
CA ILE A 101 -2.91 -3.35 12.23
C ILE A 101 -4.17 -4.12 12.59
N VAL A 102 -4.23 -5.41 12.25
CA VAL A 102 -5.40 -6.28 12.50
C VAL A 102 -5.10 -7.22 13.64
N SER A 103 -5.66 -6.94 14.83
CA SER A 103 -5.49 -7.79 15.99
C SER A 103 -6.34 -9.06 15.92
N ASP A 104 -7.58 -8.92 15.45
CA ASP A 104 -8.57 -9.98 15.42
C ASP A 104 -9.16 -10.09 14.01
N PRO A 105 -8.93 -11.19 13.28
CA PRO A 105 -9.49 -11.41 11.97
C PRO A 105 -11.01 -11.61 12.03
N ILE A 106 -11.73 -11.24 10.98
CA ILE A 106 -13.17 -11.50 10.90
C ILE A 106 -13.42 -12.98 10.66
N VAL A 107 -13.96 -13.64 11.67
CA VAL A 107 -14.28 -15.09 11.64
C VAL A 107 -15.77 -15.28 11.38
N VAL A 108 -16.08 -16.19 10.47
CA VAL A 108 -17.43 -16.58 10.10
C VAL A 108 -17.54 -18.11 10.03
N THR A 109 -18.77 -18.65 10.11
CA THR A 109 -19.02 -20.09 10.08
C THR A 109 -19.83 -20.47 8.84
N LYS A 110 -19.85 -21.76 8.53
CA LYS A 110 -20.76 -22.29 7.51
C LYS A 110 -22.22 -21.95 7.83
N GLY A 111 -23.05 -21.79 6.81
CA GLY A 111 -24.46 -21.46 6.95
C GLY A 111 -24.74 -19.98 7.24
N MET A 112 -23.71 -19.17 7.55
CA MET A 112 -23.88 -17.72 7.72
C MET A 112 -24.32 -17.07 6.39
N GLY A 113 -25.23 -16.12 6.47
CA GLY A 113 -25.65 -15.36 5.30
C GLY A 113 -24.56 -14.42 4.81
N LEU A 114 -24.32 -14.36 3.51
CA LEU A 114 -23.27 -13.50 2.93
C LEU A 114 -23.47 -12.01 3.27
N TYR A 115 -24.74 -11.54 3.42
CA TYR A 115 -25.02 -10.18 3.85
C TYR A 115 -24.40 -9.87 5.23
N GLU A 116 -24.50 -10.80 6.17
CA GLU A 116 -23.91 -10.65 7.50
C GLU A 116 -22.39 -10.59 7.44
N VAL A 117 -21.78 -11.38 6.54
CA VAL A 117 -20.33 -11.33 6.31
C VAL A 117 -19.91 -9.95 5.79
N VAL A 118 -20.63 -9.42 4.80
CA VAL A 118 -20.39 -8.08 4.24
C VAL A 118 -20.52 -7.01 5.32
N ASP A 119 -21.57 -7.08 6.15
CA ASP A 119 -21.79 -6.13 7.24
C ASP A 119 -20.63 -6.13 8.25
N ARG A 120 -20.14 -7.31 8.63
CA ARG A 120 -18.96 -7.44 9.51
C ARG A 120 -17.69 -6.84 8.89
N VAL A 121 -17.45 -7.09 7.60
CA VAL A 121 -16.27 -6.53 6.89
C VAL A 121 -16.39 -5.01 6.76
N LEU A 122 -17.57 -4.47 6.50
CA LEU A 122 -17.78 -3.03 6.46
C LEU A 122 -17.59 -2.36 7.84
N GLY A 123 -17.80 -3.12 8.92
CA GLY A 123 -17.60 -2.66 10.29
C GLY A 123 -16.11 -2.50 10.68
N ASP A 124 -15.18 -3.13 9.97
CA ASP A 124 -13.74 -3.00 10.20
C ASP A 124 -12.97 -2.69 8.90
N PRO A 125 -12.70 -1.41 8.62
CA PRO A 125 -12.01 -0.99 7.40
C PRO A 125 -10.54 -1.44 7.31
N ARG A 126 -10.00 -2.06 8.35
CA ARG A 126 -8.61 -2.54 8.39
C ARG A 126 -8.42 -3.87 7.66
N THR A 127 -9.49 -4.66 7.50
CA THR A 127 -9.49 -5.93 6.77
C THR A 127 -10.45 -5.88 5.58
N ARG A 128 -10.22 -6.72 4.57
CA ARG A 128 -11.06 -6.88 3.37
C ARG A 128 -11.50 -8.33 3.18
N SER A 129 -11.24 -9.15 4.18
CA SER A 129 -11.47 -10.58 4.13
C SER A 129 -12.20 -11.08 5.37
N ALA A 130 -13.01 -12.13 5.19
CA ALA A 130 -13.58 -12.92 6.28
C ALA A 130 -13.12 -14.37 6.14
N TYR A 131 -12.84 -15.02 7.25
CA TYR A 131 -12.28 -16.35 7.31
C TYR A 131 -13.30 -17.35 7.83
N VAL A 132 -13.58 -18.37 7.01
CA VAL A 132 -14.56 -19.40 7.31
C VAL A 132 -13.88 -20.51 8.12
N VAL A 133 -14.40 -20.78 9.30
CA VAL A 133 -13.88 -21.83 10.17
C VAL A 133 -14.94 -22.89 10.47
N ASP A 134 -14.47 -24.07 10.83
CA ASP A 134 -15.32 -25.14 11.38
C ASP A 134 -15.51 -25.00 12.91
N ASP A 135 -16.23 -25.94 13.52
CA ASP A 135 -16.54 -25.99 14.96
C ASP A 135 -15.27 -26.10 15.83
N HIS A 136 -14.14 -26.51 15.27
CA HIS A 136 -12.84 -26.62 15.91
C HIS A 136 -11.94 -25.43 15.62
N ARG A 137 -12.48 -24.32 15.03
CA ARG A 137 -11.77 -23.13 14.60
C ARG A 137 -10.73 -23.38 13.49
N LYS A 138 -10.76 -24.53 12.81
CA LYS A 138 -9.90 -24.79 11.67
C LYS A 138 -10.37 -23.97 10.48
N LEU A 139 -9.44 -23.38 9.78
CA LEU A 139 -9.71 -22.58 8.59
C LEU A 139 -10.09 -23.49 7.43
N ILE A 140 -11.31 -23.32 6.90
CA ILE A 140 -11.87 -24.13 5.81
C ILE A 140 -12.15 -23.31 4.54
N GLY A 141 -12.18 -21.98 4.64
CA GLY A 141 -12.45 -21.10 3.50
C GLY A 141 -12.10 -19.66 3.81
N MET A 142 -12.13 -18.82 2.77
CA MET A 142 -12.06 -17.38 2.91
C MET A 142 -12.99 -16.68 1.92
N ILE A 143 -13.46 -15.50 2.28
CA ILE A 143 -14.26 -14.62 1.45
C ILE A 143 -13.57 -13.26 1.44
N GLY A 144 -12.91 -12.94 0.34
CA GLY A 144 -12.32 -11.62 0.15
C GLY A 144 -13.26 -10.66 -0.59
N LEU A 145 -12.82 -9.43 -0.78
CA LEU A 145 -13.59 -8.39 -1.47
C LEU A 145 -14.09 -8.84 -2.85
N THR A 146 -13.26 -9.53 -3.63
CA THR A 146 -13.65 -10.04 -4.96
C THR A 146 -14.85 -10.99 -4.91
N GLN A 147 -14.92 -11.87 -3.90
CA GLN A 147 -16.03 -12.81 -3.72
C GLN A 147 -17.33 -12.06 -3.35
N MET A 148 -17.24 -11.06 -2.49
CA MET A 148 -18.39 -10.21 -2.12
C MET A 148 -18.92 -9.43 -3.34
N LEU A 149 -18.03 -8.85 -4.15
CA LEU A 149 -18.41 -8.15 -5.39
C LEU A 149 -19.03 -9.08 -6.43
N LYS A 150 -18.54 -10.31 -6.57
CA LYS A 150 -19.15 -11.34 -7.45
C LYS A 150 -20.56 -11.69 -7.02
N ALA A 151 -20.84 -11.73 -5.72
CA ALA A 151 -22.18 -11.96 -5.21
C ALA A 151 -23.14 -10.83 -5.59
N ILE A 152 -22.71 -9.58 -5.48
CA ILE A 152 -23.48 -8.41 -5.92
C ILE A 152 -23.76 -8.50 -7.44
N GLN A 153 -22.75 -8.79 -8.24
CA GLN A 153 -22.90 -8.96 -9.69
C GLN A 153 -23.86 -10.09 -10.06
N GLY A 154 -23.75 -11.24 -9.37
CA GLY A 154 -24.67 -12.36 -9.56
C GLY A 154 -26.12 -11.99 -9.24
N SER A 155 -26.35 -11.18 -8.19
CA SER A 155 -27.66 -10.68 -7.85
C SER A 155 -28.30 -9.84 -8.97
N LEU A 156 -27.54 -8.94 -9.59
CA LEU A 156 -28.02 -8.11 -10.70
C LEU A 156 -28.50 -8.96 -11.87
N SER A 157 -27.74 -9.98 -12.26
CA SER A 157 -28.10 -10.90 -13.34
C SER A 157 -29.40 -11.68 -13.07
N LEU A 158 -29.67 -11.98 -11.80
CA LEU A 158 -30.93 -12.64 -11.40
C LEU A 158 -32.12 -11.67 -11.43
N PHE A 159 -31.92 -10.41 -11.09
CA PHE A 159 -32.96 -9.38 -11.20
C PHE A 159 -33.36 -9.13 -12.66
N ASP A 160 -32.44 -9.08 -13.59
CA ASP A 160 -32.72 -8.91 -15.02
C ASP A 160 -33.49 -10.08 -15.60
N ARG A 161 -33.16 -11.33 -15.25
CA ARG A 161 -33.92 -12.51 -15.66
C ARG A 161 -35.33 -12.53 -15.07
N GLY A 162 -35.50 -12.09 -13.83
CA GLY A 162 -36.81 -12.00 -13.16
C GLY A 162 -37.74 -10.95 -13.75
N ARG A 163 -37.23 -9.90 -14.37
CA ARG A 163 -38.05 -8.90 -15.09
C ARG A 163 -38.62 -9.43 -16.42
N GLN A 164 -37.95 -10.37 -17.05
CA GLN A 164 -38.37 -10.96 -18.31
C GLN A 164 -39.35 -12.16 -18.15
N GLN A 165 -39.48 -12.71 -16.93
CA GLN A 165 -40.40 -13.83 -16.65
C GLN A 165 -41.11 -13.65 -15.28
N PRO A 166 -42.32 -13.07 -15.26
CA PRO A 166 -43.01 -12.67 -14.01
C PRO A 166 -43.61 -13.84 -13.19
N ARG A 167 -43.33 -15.11 -13.47
CA ARG A 167 -43.96 -16.28 -12.80
C ARG A 167 -43.00 -17.35 -12.25
N ILE A 168 -41.74 -17.07 -12.07
CA ILE A 168 -40.86 -18.03 -11.38
C ILE A 168 -40.99 -17.77 -9.87
N LYS A 169 -41.52 -18.76 -9.11
CA LYS A 169 -41.35 -18.80 -7.66
C LYS A 169 -39.88 -18.54 -7.37
N ARG A 170 -39.56 -17.43 -6.66
CA ARG A 170 -38.21 -17.12 -6.27
C ARG A 170 -37.67 -18.31 -5.48
N ALA A 171 -36.79 -19.11 -6.10
CA ALA A 171 -35.91 -19.95 -5.33
C ALA A 171 -35.15 -19.04 -4.36
N PRO A 172 -34.94 -19.44 -3.11
CA PRO A 172 -34.08 -18.69 -2.20
C PRO A 172 -32.74 -18.52 -2.90
N LEU A 173 -32.30 -17.26 -3.03
CA LEU A 173 -31.01 -16.96 -3.65
C LEU A 173 -29.94 -17.61 -2.77
N PRO A 174 -29.00 -18.39 -3.33
CA PRO A 174 -27.89 -18.95 -2.58
C PRO A 174 -26.94 -17.79 -2.24
N PHE A 175 -27.09 -17.22 -1.08
CA PHE A 175 -26.21 -16.19 -0.53
C PHE A 175 -25.64 -16.67 0.80
N SER A 176 -25.27 -17.94 0.87
CA SER A 176 -24.53 -18.49 1.99
C SER A 176 -23.02 -18.34 1.78
N VAL A 177 -22.30 -18.39 2.87
CA VAL A 177 -20.83 -18.37 2.88
C VAL A 177 -20.24 -19.40 1.94
N GLU A 178 -20.81 -20.62 1.91
CA GLU A 178 -20.32 -21.75 1.12
C GLU A 178 -20.41 -21.54 -0.38
N ASP A 179 -21.37 -20.75 -0.84
CA ASP A 179 -21.54 -20.46 -2.28
C ASP A 179 -20.43 -19.58 -2.85
N TYR A 180 -19.77 -18.81 -1.99
CA TYR A 180 -18.80 -17.80 -2.40
C TYR A 180 -17.40 -17.96 -1.81
N MET A 181 -17.24 -18.77 -0.75
CA MET A 181 -15.92 -19.00 -0.19
C MET A 181 -14.99 -19.68 -1.16
N VAL A 182 -13.73 -19.34 -1.10
CA VAL A 182 -12.65 -19.97 -1.85
C VAL A 182 -11.71 -20.69 -0.92
N LYS A 183 -10.91 -21.62 -1.46
CA LYS A 183 -9.86 -22.29 -0.70
C LYS A 183 -8.86 -21.22 -0.22
N PRO A 184 -8.55 -21.19 1.08
CA PRO A 184 -7.64 -20.19 1.62
C PRO A 184 -6.19 -20.46 1.20
N VAL A 185 -5.44 -19.40 0.95
CA VAL A 185 -3.99 -19.43 0.84
C VAL A 185 -3.45 -18.98 2.20
N THR A 186 -2.76 -19.85 2.90
CA THR A 186 -2.35 -19.64 4.29
C THR A 186 -0.87 -19.34 4.42
N VAL A 187 -0.52 -18.74 5.55
CA VAL A 187 0.84 -18.62 6.08
C VAL A 187 0.85 -19.02 7.54
N THR A 188 2.03 -19.35 8.06
CA THR A 188 2.28 -19.58 9.47
C THR A 188 3.12 -18.43 10.06
N GLU A 189 3.19 -18.33 11.37
CA GLU A 189 4.04 -17.34 12.05
C GLU A 189 5.52 -17.47 11.66
N ASP A 190 5.97 -18.68 11.35
CA ASP A 190 7.34 -19.01 11.00
C ASP A 190 7.68 -18.82 9.51
N ASP A 191 6.69 -18.54 8.67
CA ASP A 191 6.95 -18.22 7.28
C ASP A 191 7.74 -16.90 7.15
N LYS A 192 8.66 -16.85 6.18
CA LYS A 192 9.32 -15.60 5.82
C LYS A 192 8.32 -14.61 5.25
N LEU A 193 8.48 -13.34 5.62
CA LEU A 193 7.57 -12.29 5.18
C LEU A 193 7.61 -12.08 3.65
N LEU A 194 8.76 -12.31 3.01
CA LEU A 194 8.87 -12.30 1.55
C LEU A 194 8.06 -13.43 0.90
N ASN A 195 8.02 -14.62 1.49
CA ASN A 195 7.22 -15.73 0.97
C ASN A 195 5.72 -15.40 1.07
N ALA A 196 5.30 -14.72 2.15
CA ALA A 196 3.94 -14.23 2.28
C ALA A 196 3.60 -13.19 1.21
N LEU A 197 4.50 -12.23 0.97
CA LEU A 197 4.36 -11.23 -0.09
C LEU A 197 4.24 -11.89 -1.48
N GLU A 198 5.07 -12.89 -1.78
CA GLU A 198 4.98 -13.64 -3.04
C GLU A 198 3.65 -14.37 -3.19
N LYS A 199 3.13 -14.99 -2.10
CA LYS A 199 1.80 -15.61 -2.09
C LYS A 199 0.71 -14.58 -2.38
N MET A 200 0.74 -13.39 -1.75
CA MET A 200 -0.20 -12.29 -2.01
C MET A 200 -0.20 -11.89 -3.48
N ILE A 201 0.96 -11.61 -4.06
CA ILE A 201 1.11 -11.20 -5.45
C ILE A 201 0.63 -12.29 -6.41
N LYS A 202 1.08 -13.53 -6.20
CA LYS A 202 0.75 -14.68 -7.06
C LYS A 202 -0.75 -14.97 -7.13
N HIS A 203 -1.46 -14.79 -6.01
CA HIS A 203 -2.87 -15.11 -5.89
C HIS A 203 -3.79 -13.89 -5.96
N GLY A 204 -3.24 -12.68 -6.09
CA GLY A 204 -4.01 -11.43 -6.12
C GLY A 204 -4.75 -11.16 -4.82
N LEU A 205 -4.12 -11.46 -3.68
CA LEU A 205 -4.68 -11.32 -2.33
C LEU A 205 -4.05 -10.13 -1.62
N GLU A 206 -4.85 -9.38 -0.89
CA GLU A 206 -4.38 -8.26 -0.05
C GLU A 206 -4.17 -8.69 1.39
N ASP A 207 -4.84 -9.76 1.82
CA ASP A 207 -4.81 -10.32 3.17
C ASP A 207 -4.56 -11.83 3.08
N LEU A 208 -3.79 -12.37 4.02
CA LEU A 208 -3.56 -13.81 4.18
C LEU A 208 -3.91 -14.25 5.60
N PRO A 209 -4.68 -15.35 5.76
CA PRO A 209 -4.91 -15.94 7.07
C PRO A 209 -3.63 -16.56 7.59
N VAL A 210 -3.32 -16.27 8.85
CA VAL A 210 -2.24 -16.90 9.59
C VAL A 210 -2.80 -18.06 10.39
N VAL A 211 -2.23 -19.24 10.20
CA VAL A 211 -2.67 -20.45 10.89
C VAL A 211 -1.53 -21.10 11.68
N ASP A 212 -1.90 -21.86 12.69
CA ASP A 212 -0.97 -22.73 13.40
C ASP A 212 -0.73 -24.07 12.66
N GLU A 213 0.05 -24.97 13.25
CA GLU A 213 0.37 -26.29 12.71
C GLU A 213 -0.87 -27.22 12.56
N ASN A 214 -1.96 -26.94 13.28
CA ASN A 214 -3.21 -27.66 13.25
C ASN A 214 -4.22 -27.03 12.26
N SER A 215 -3.80 -26.02 11.49
CA SER A 215 -4.65 -25.22 10.62
C SER A 215 -5.73 -24.40 11.34
N VAL A 216 -5.54 -24.12 12.64
CA VAL A 216 -6.39 -23.22 13.41
C VAL A 216 -6.03 -21.79 13.04
N LEU A 217 -7.03 -20.96 12.75
CA LEU A 217 -6.84 -19.54 12.45
C LEU A 217 -6.37 -18.80 13.72
N ILE A 218 -5.19 -18.17 13.65
CA ILE A 218 -4.58 -17.41 14.75
C ILE A 218 -4.44 -15.93 14.47
N GLY A 219 -4.63 -15.49 13.22
CA GLY A 219 -4.54 -14.08 12.82
C GLY A 219 -4.71 -13.85 11.35
N GLU A 220 -4.44 -12.61 10.95
CA GLU A 220 -4.43 -12.13 9.57
C GLU A 220 -3.16 -11.34 9.32
N LEU A 221 -2.51 -11.58 8.20
CA LEU A 221 -1.45 -10.72 7.68
C LEU A 221 -2.02 -9.84 6.57
N ASN A 222 -2.04 -8.54 6.80
CA ASN A 222 -2.52 -7.55 5.84
C ASN A 222 -1.32 -6.96 5.07
N GLY A 223 -1.49 -6.67 3.78
CA GLY A 223 -0.46 -6.06 2.95
C GLY A 223 0.06 -4.71 3.47
N PHE A 224 -0.76 -3.93 4.18
CA PHE A 224 -0.31 -2.70 4.83
C PHE A 224 0.67 -2.94 5.98
N GLU A 225 0.60 -4.07 6.69
CA GLU A 225 1.55 -4.44 7.74
C GLU A 225 2.95 -4.68 7.16
N ILE A 226 3.01 -5.31 5.98
CA ILE A 226 4.26 -5.50 5.24
C ILE A 226 4.84 -4.14 4.82
N LEU A 227 4.01 -3.25 4.27
CA LEU A 227 4.43 -1.90 3.89
C LEU A 227 4.87 -1.07 5.11
N LEU A 228 4.19 -1.21 6.25
CA LEU A 228 4.53 -0.53 7.49
C LEU A 228 5.93 -0.91 7.96
N LEU A 229 6.23 -2.21 8.05
CA LEU A 229 7.56 -2.70 8.42
C LEU A 229 8.64 -2.24 7.44
N GLY A 230 8.41 -2.39 6.13
CA GLY A 230 9.34 -1.90 5.11
C GLY A 230 9.59 -0.39 5.21
N SER A 231 8.55 0.40 5.55
CA SER A 231 8.66 1.86 5.67
C SER A 231 9.51 2.34 6.87
N GLU A 232 9.70 1.51 7.89
CA GLU A 232 10.53 1.87 9.05
C GLU A 232 11.99 2.15 8.66
N VAL A 233 12.48 1.48 7.62
CA VAL A 233 13.81 1.74 7.04
C VAL A 233 13.93 3.21 6.62
N MET A 234 12.85 3.77 6.04
CA MET A 234 12.81 5.16 5.59
C MET A 234 12.82 6.16 6.74
N LYS A 235 12.19 5.81 7.86
CA LYS A 235 12.10 6.70 9.04
C LYS A 235 13.45 6.81 9.78
N ARG A 236 14.21 5.72 9.83
CA ARG A 236 15.53 5.69 10.47
C ARG A 236 16.53 6.61 9.77
N GLN A 237 16.49 6.71 8.43
CA GLN A 237 17.39 7.56 7.65
C GLN A 237 17.06 9.06 7.69
N ARG A 238 15.82 9.45 8.07
CA ARG A 238 15.46 10.87 8.23
C ARG A 238 15.91 11.47 9.56
N ARG A 239 16.32 10.61 10.50
CA ARG A 239 16.72 11.00 11.87
C ARG A 239 18.25 10.99 12.09
N GLY A 240 19.04 10.52 11.16
CA GLY A 240 20.50 10.57 11.12
C GLY A 240 21.00 11.56 10.06
#